data_8ea8ebcb0746b53510d6ed4a0c441d91
#
_entry.id   8ea8ebcb0746b53510d6ed4a0c441d91
#
_cell.length_a   1.000
_cell.length_b   1.000
_cell.length_c   1.000
_cell.angle_alpha   90.00
_cell.angle_beta   90.00
_cell.angle_gamma   90.00
#
_symmetry.space_group_name_H-M   'P 1'
#
loop_
_entity.id
_entity.type
_entity.pdbx_description
1 polymer ?
#
loop_
_entity_poly.entity_id
_entity_poly.type
_entity_poly.pdbx_seq_one_letter_code
_entity_poly.pdbx_strand_id
1 'polypeptide(L)'
;GATISPESGSLQDFSKGPVTYTVTSEDKQWSRTYQVSIKKGQTTMPNEIEFEFEDAYLSKGYYNWQENWNGNKLDIWATGNSGFQMSNSSSKPEEYPTVMIEDGHKGKGVKLTTQRTSWVADMAHKPIAAGNLFIGQFDATDALLDAMKATKFGRPFSFSAKPVKLEGWYKYQAGEKFTDKNMKPLDRHDYGTIYAVLYENIDEKGNAVL
;
A
#
# COMPACT_ATOMS: atom_id res chain seq x y z
N GLY A 1 -20.17 2.80 -24.51
CA GLY A 1 -18.71 2.89 -24.54
C GLY A 1 -18.07 1.82 -25.41
N ALA A 2 -16.76 1.93 -25.70
CA ALA A 2 -16.03 0.92 -26.43
C ALA A 2 -15.97 -0.41 -25.66
N THR A 3 -15.92 -1.52 -26.40
CA THR A 3 -15.78 -2.87 -25.84
C THR A 3 -14.39 -3.43 -26.11
N ILE A 4 -13.91 -4.34 -25.26
CA ILE A 4 -12.65 -5.06 -25.44
C ILE A 4 -12.90 -6.57 -25.36
N SER A 5 -12.26 -7.33 -26.22
CA SER A 5 -12.28 -8.80 -26.21
C SER A 5 -10.84 -9.32 -26.33
N PRO A 6 -10.38 -10.22 -25.45
CA PRO A 6 -11.03 -10.72 -24.23
C PRO A 6 -11.40 -9.60 -23.26
N GLU A 7 -12.41 -9.83 -22.40
CA GLU A 7 -12.93 -8.84 -21.47
C GLU A 7 -11.85 -8.38 -20.47
N SER A 8 -11.90 -7.10 -20.11
CA SER A 8 -10.96 -6.52 -19.12
C SER A 8 -11.09 -7.23 -17.77
N GLY A 9 -9.96 -7.65 -17.21
CA GLY A 9 -9.90 -8.41 -15.96
C GLY A 9 -10.11 -9.91 -16.11
N SER A 10 -10.39 -10.43 -17.32
CA SER A 10 -10.47 -11.87 -17.57
C SER A 10 -9.08 -12.53 -17.53
N LEU A 11 -9.01 -13.73 -16.96
CA LEU A 11 -7.79 -14.54 -16.93
C LEU A 11 -7.40 -14.97 -18.32
N GLN A 12 -6.13 -14.74 -18.70
CA GLN A 12 -5.59 -15.12 -19.99
C GLN A 12 -4.36 -16.01 -19.83
N ASP A 13 -4.28 -17.03 -20.68
CA ASP A 13 -3.14 -17.96 -20.71
C ASP A 13 -2.09 -17.51 -21.73
N PHE A 14 -1.03 -16.89 -21.24
CA PHE A 14 0.12 -16.45 -22.05
C PHE A 14 1.16 -17.55 -22.28
N SER A 15 0.97 -18.77 -21.74
CA SER A 15 1.93 -19.87 -21.92
C SER A 15 1.99 -20.37 -23.36
N LYS A 16 0.92 -20.14 -24.13
CA LYS A 16 0.79 -20.54 -25.54
C LYS A 16 1.20 -19.45 -26.54
N GLY A 17 1.64 -18.30 -26.05
CA GLY A 17 2.07 -17.19 -26.88
C GLY A 17 1.31 -15.88 -26.60
N PRO A 18 1.47 -14.86 -27.46
CA PRO A 18 0.79 -13.60 -27.30
C PRO A 18 -0.74 -13.74 -27.33
N VAL A 19 -1.42 -13.02 -26.46
CA VAL A 19 -2.89 -12.90 -26.47
C VAL A 19 -3.27 -11.67 -27.31
N THR A 20 -4.22 -11.84 -28.21
CA THR A 20 -4.72 -10.76 -29.06
C THR A 20 -5.96 -10.13 -28.41
N TYR A 21 -5.88 -8.83 -28.11
CA TYR A 21 -7.00 -8.03 -27.65
C TYR A 21 -7.56 -7.20 -28.80
N THR A 22 -8.87 -7.19 -28.94
CA THR A 22 -9.57 -6.37 -29.93
C THR A 22 -10.44 -5.34 -29.22
N VAL A 23 -10.18 -4.07 -29.46
CA VAL A 23 -11.00 -2.96 -28.96
C VAL A 23 -11.94 -2.52 -30.09
N THR A 24 -13.23 -2.45 -29.80
CA THR A 24 -14.26 -2.05 -30.77
C THR A 24 -14.98 -0.81 -30.24
N SER A 25 -15.16 0.19 -31.11
CA SER A 25 -15.93 1.39 -30.80
C SER A 25 -17.38 1.08 -30.48
N GLU A 26 -18.07 1.96 -29.77
CA GLU A 26 -19.47 1.80 -29.37
C GLU A 26 -20.40 1.65 -30.58
N ASP A 27 -20.15 2.40 -31.64
CA ASP A 27 -20.89 2.33 -32.91
C ASP A 27 -20.48 1.14 -33.78
N LYS A 28 -19.52 0.32 -33.34
CA LYS A 28 -18.95 -0.85 -34.02
C LYS A 28 -18.33 -0.56 -35.41
N GLN A 29 -18.10 0.71 -35.72
CA GLN A 29 -17.53 1.08 -37.02
C GLN A 29 -16.01 0.98 -37.06
N TRP A 30 -15.36 0.98 -35.88
CA TRP A 30 -13.90 0.91 -35.75
C TRP A 30 -13.50 -0.20 -34.81
N SER A 31 -12.49 -0.96 -35.20
CA SER A 31 -11.83 -1.91 -34.30
C SER A 31 -10.33 -1.84 -34.45
N ARG A 32 -9.61 -2.09 -33.36
CA ARG A 32 -8.15 -2.17 -33.34
C ARG A 32 -7.70 -3.35 -32.51
N THR A 33 -6.74 -4.09 -33.05
CA THR A 33 -6.14 -5.24 -32.37
C THR A 33 -4.80 -4.89 -31.76
N TYR A 34 -4.53 -5.47 -30.59
CA TYR A 34 -3.27 -5.37 -29.86
C TYR A 34 -2.79 -6.77 -29.52
N GLN A 35 -1.53 -7.08 -29.79
CA GLN A 35 -0.90 -8.30 -29.31
C GLN A 35 -0.17 -8.01 -28.02
N VAL A 36 -0.57 -8.68 -26.95
CA VAL A 36 0.08 -8.60 -25.64
C VAL A 36 0.86 -9.88 -25.41
N SER A 37 2.15 -9.77 -25.15
CA SER A 37 3.00 -10.90 -24.80
C SER A 37 3.63 -10.67 -23.42
N ILE A 38 3.72 -11.73 -22.63
CA ILE A 38 4.50 -11.73 -21.40
C ILE A 38 5.82 -12.43 -21.72
N LYS A 39 6.91 -11.70 -21.64
CA LYS A 39 8.22 -12.31 -21.61
C LYS A 39 8.43 -12.85 -20.21
N LYS A 40 8.48 -14.18 -20.07
CA LYS A 40 8.97 -14.80 -18.84
C LYS A 40 10.46 -14.46 -18.73
N GLY A 41 10.76 -13.37 -18.07
CA GLY A 41 12.12 -13.12 -17.62
C GLY A 41 12.49 -14.28 -16.69
N GLN A 42 13.65 -14.88 -16.88
CA GLN A 42 14.29 -15.63 -15.81
C GLN A 42 14.71 -14.60 -14.77
N THR A 43 13.77 -14.15 -13.98
CA THR A 43 14.10 -13.45 -12.75
C THR A 43 14.53 -14.57 -11.81
N THR A 44 15.82 -14.82 -11.74
CA THR A 44 16.39 -15.39 -10.52
C THR A 44 15.96 -14.43 -9.43
N MET A 45 15.00 -14.86 -8.61
CA MET A 45 14.60 -14.06 -7.46
C MET A 45 15.86 -13.83 -6.64
N PRO A 46 16.18 -12.58 -6.29
CA PRO A 46 17.34 -12.32 -5.46
C PRO A 46 17.18 -13.09 -4.16
N ASN A 47 18.28 -13.63 -3.63
CA ASN A 47 18.28 -14.30 -2.33
C ASN A 47 17.87 -13.39 -1.19
N GLU A 48 17.90 -12.09 -1.43
CA GLU A 48 17.58 -11.02 -0.49
C GLU A 48 16.82 -9.92 -1.20
N ILE A 49 15.81 -9.38 -0.55
CA ILE A 49 15.06 -8.21 -0.99
C ILE A 49 15.25 -7.15 0.08
N GLU A 50 15.82 -6.04 -0.29
CA GLU A 50 16.05 -4.90 0.59
C GLU A 50 15.10 -3.75 0.23
N PHE A 51 14.47 -3.15 1.24
CA PHE A 51 13.67 -1.95 1.13
C PHE A 51 14.35 -0.84 1.91
N GLU A 52 14.94 0.10 1.20
CA GLU A 52 15.77 1.15 1.80
C GLU A 52 14.98 2.42 2.14
N PHE A 53 13.78 2.61 1.56
CA PHE A 53 12.92 3.79 1.72
C PHE A 53 13.55 5.12 1.30
N GLU A 54 14.62 5.09 0.49
CA GLU A 54 15.34 6.28 0.05
C GLU A 54 14.55 7.12 -0.97
N ASP A 55 13.71 6.49 -1.79
CA ASP A 55 12.92 7.14 -2.85
C ASP A 55 11.59 7.70 -2.31
N ALA A 56 11.65 8.48 -1.21
CA ALA A 56 10.50 9.22 -0.71
C ALA A 56 10.29 10.51 -1.50
N TYR A 57 9.02 10.83 -1.80
CA TYR A 57 8.65 12.05 -2.52
C TYR A 57 7.35 12.66 -2.01
N LEU A 58 7.18 13.97 -2.19
CA LEU A 58 5.95 14.67 -1.83
C LEU A 58 4.96 14.62 -3.01
N SER A 59 3.75 14.17 -2.73
CA SER A 59 2.62 14.24 -3.65
C SER A 59 1.32 14.43 -2.87
N LYS A 60 0.43 15.27 -3.37
CA LYS A 60 -0.86 15.58 -2.71
C LYS A 60 -0.73 16.14 -1.28
N GLY A 61 0.43 16.71 -0.94
CA GLY A 61 0.67 17.33 0.37
C GLY A 61 1.22 16.40 1.45
N TYR A 62 1.56 15.16 1.14
CA TYR A 62 2.17 14.21 2.07
C TYR A 62 3.22 13.33 1.40
N TYR A 63 4.02 12.63 2.20
CA TYR A 63 5.06 11.72 1.71
C TYR A 63 4.49 10.44 1.14
N ASN A 64 5.09 10.01 0.04
CA ASN A 64 4.88 8.73 -0.63
C ASN A 64 6.23 8.09 -0.91
N TRP A 65 6.26 6.79 -1.20
CA TRP A 65 7.49 6.03 -1.45
C TRP A 65 7.39 5.23 -2.74
N GLN A 66 8.51 5.16 -3.42
CA GLN A 66 8.74 4.26 -4.55
C GLN A 66 9.88 3.31 -4.22
N GLU A 67 9.89 2.16 -4.83
CA GLU A 67 11.01 1.23 -4.79
C GLU A 67 11.68 1.14 -6.15
N ASN A 68 13.00 1.02 -6.14
CA ASN A 68 13.76 0.73 -7.34
C ASN A 68 13.93 -0.78 -7.47
N TRP A 69 13.18 -1.37 -8.38
CA TRP A 69 13.23 -2.79 -8.65
C TRP A 69 13.78 -3.05 -10.05
N ASN A 70 14.99 -3.63 -10.14
CA ASN A 70 15.67 -3.90 -11.40
C ASN A 70 15.76 -2.68 -12.33
N GLY A 71 16.04 -1.50 -11.77
CA GLY A 71 16.13 -0.25 -12.51
C GLY A 71 14.80 0.41 -12.84
N ASN A 72 13.68 -0.15 -12.41
CA ASN A 72 12.36 0.45 -12.57
C ASN A 72 11.85 0.98 -11.24
N LYS A 73 11.32 2.20 -11.24
CA LYS A 73 10.62 2.75 -10.07
C LYS A 73 9.21 2.19 -10.00
N LEU A 74 8.89 1.56 -8.87
CA LEU A 74 7.60 0.93 -8.61
C LEU A 74 6.90 1.63 -7.46
N ASP A 75 5.65 2.02 -7.68
CA ASP A 75 4.73 2.53 -6.65
C ASP A 75 4.04 1.35 -5.95
N ILE A 76 4.77 0.68 -5.08
CA ILE A 76 4.26 -0.49 -4.35
C ILE A 76 3.80 -0.17 -2.93
N TRP A 77 4.22 0.97 -2.39
CA TRP A 77 3.92 1.38 -1.03
C TRP A 77 2.64 2.20 -0.94
N ALA A 78 1.86 1.92 0.07
CA ALA A 78 0.68 2.69 0.42
C ALA A 78 0.68 3.07 1.91
N THR A 79 -0.01 4.16 2.22
CA THR A 79 -0.18 4.68 3.57
C THR A 79 -1.62 5.14 3.79
N GLY A 80 -2.03 5.25 5.05
CA GLY A 80 -3.30 5.87 5.43
C GLY A 80 -3.31 7.41 5.39
N ASN A 81 -2.25 8.05 4.92
CA ASN A 81 -2.14 9.52 4.89
C ASN A 81 -3.27 10.20 4.13
N SER A 82 -3.73 9.61 3.02
CA SER A 82 -4.87 10.16 2.27
C SER A 82 -6.18 10.15 3.08
N GLY A 83 -6.39 9.13 3.91
CA GLY A 83 -7.53 9.09 4.83
C GLY A 83 -7.42 10.13 5.95
N PHE A 84 -6.22 10.31 6.51
CA PHE A 84 -5.96 11.37 7.49
C PHE A 84 -6.20 12.76 6.90
N GLN A 85 -5.78 13.00 5.65
CA GLN A 85 -5.96 14.26 4.97
C GLN A 85 -7.43 14.68 4.85
N MET A 86 -8.35 13.71 4.71
CA MET A 86 -9.79 14.03 4.58
C MET A 86 -10.35 14.83 5.76
N SER A 87 -9.80 14.62 6.96
CA SER A 87 -10.19 15.37 8.15
C SER A 87 -9.18 16.43 8.59
N ASN A 88 -7.95 16.36 8.09
CA ASN A 88 -6.82 17.18 8.50
C ASN A 88 -6.14 17.83 7.28
N SER A 89 -6.94 18.42 6.39
CA SER A 89 -6.48 18.93 5.07
C SER A 89 -5.49 20.09 5.13
N SER A 90 -5.39 20.78 6.27
CA SER A 90 -4.44 21.89 6.50
C SER A 90 -3.11 21.43 7.09
N SER A 91 -2.92 20.14 7.35
CA SER A 91 -1.69 19.61 7.91
C SER A 91 -0.52 19.78 6.95
N LYS A 92 0.65 20.12 7.50
CA LYS A 92 1.91 20.13 6.76
C LYS A 92 2.40 18.69 6.55
N PRO A 93 3.27 18.43 5.56
CA PRO A 93 3.75 17.09 5.27
C PRO A 93 4.33 16.34 6.48
N GLU A 94 4.99 17.06 7.39
CA GLU A 94 5.64 16.52 8.59
C GLU A 94 4.66 16.15 9.72
N GLU A 95 3.42 16.60 9.62
CA GLU A 95 2.36 16.40 10.62
C GLU A 95 1.49 15.18 10.33
N TYR A 96 1.76 14.49 9.20
CA TYR A 96 1.01 13.27 8.86
C TYR A 96 1.44 12.07 9.72
N PRO A 97 0.56 11.07 9.86
CA PRO A 97 0.89 9.85 10.62
C PRO A 97 2.08 9.06 10.07
N THR A 98 2.31 9.12 8.75
CA THR A 98 3.44 8.44 8.09
C THR A 98 4.27 9.49 7.36
N VAL A 99 5.51 9.66 7.80
CA VAL A 99 6.43 10.67 7.25
C VAL A 99 7.80 10.10 7.00
N MET A 100 8.51 10.69 6.03
CA MET A 100 9.92 10.44 5.81
C MET A 100 10.75 11.18 6.86
N ILE A 101 11.83 10.56 7.31
CA ILE A 101 12.88 11.17 8.15
C ILE A 101 14.23 11.04 7.48
N GLU A 102 15.09 12.04 7.67
CA GLU A 102 16.46 12.04 7.12
C GLU A 102 17.43 11.23 8.00
N ASP A 103 17.09 10.99 9.28
CA ASP A 103 17.90 10.25 10.25
C ASP A 103 17.44 8.79 10.39
N GLY A 104 17.52 8.04 9.29
CA GLY A 104 17.34 6.59 9.27
C GLY A 104 18.59 5.85 9.81
N HIS A 105 18.62 4.53 9.67
CA HIS A 105 19.80 3.74 10.03
C HIS A 105 20.97 3.96 9.07
N LYS A 106 20.63 3.97 7.77
CA LYS A 106 21.55 4.32 6.67
C LYS A 106 20.77 5.21 5.69
N GLY A 107 20.92 6.54 5.79
CA GLY A 107 20.14 7.47 4.98
C GLY A 107 18.74 7.74 5.52
N LYS A 108 17.73 7.69 4.69
CA LYS A 108 16.34 7.98 5.08
C LYS A 108 15.67 6.85 5.84
N GLY A 109 14.55 7.19 6.45
CA GLY A 109 13.72 6.22 7.14
C GLY A 109 12.26 6.62 7.12
N VAL A 110 11.42 5.75 7.67
CA VAL A 110 9.99 5.98 7.81
C VAL A 110 9.65 6.15 9.28
N LYS A 111 8.99 7.25 9.62
CA LYS A 111 8.43 7.46 10.95
C LYS A 111 6.93 7.24 10.92
N LEU A 112 6.46 6.33 11.74
CA LEU A 112 5.05 6.03 11.95
C LEU A 112 4.63 6.57 13.31
N THR A 113 3.61 7.43 13.34
CA THR A 113 3.14 8.08 14.57
C THR A 113 1.63 7.97 14.64
N THR A 114 1.09 7.67 15.82
CA THR A 114 -0.35 7.83 16.06
C THR A 114 -0.66 9.31 16.24
N GLN A 115 -1.50 9.85 15.39
CA GLN A 115 -1.88 11.26 15.38
C GLN A 115 -3.34 11.43 15.78
N ARG A 116 -3.64 12.54 16.43
CA ARG A 116 -5.02 12.97 16.67
C ARG A 116 -5.63 13.43 15.34
N THR A 117 -6.83 12.96 15.06
CA THR A 117 -7.62 13.45 13.92
C THR A 117 -8.39 14.72 14.29
N SER A 118 -9.04 15.37 13.32
CA SER A 118 -9.88 16.52 13.57
C SER A 118 -11.22 16.12 14.21
N TRP A 119 -11.96 17.11 14.67
CA TRP A 119 -13.30 16.93 15.25
C TRP A 119 -14.30 16.26 14.28
N VAL A 120 -14.11 16.43 12.97
CA VAL A 120 -14.95 15.76 11.94
C VAL A 120 -14.79 14.24 12.02
N ALA A 121 -13.57 13.76 12.18
CA ALA A 121 -13.31 12.33 12.34
C ALA A 121 -13.74 11.82 13.73
N ASP A 122 -13.72 12.67 14.75
CA ASP A 122 -14.30 12.35 16.07
C ASP A 122 -15.79 12.02 15.97
N MET A 123 -16.56 12.76 15.17
CA MET A 123 -17.98 12.45 14.91
C MET A 123 -18.17 11.10 14.21
N ALA A 124 -17.20 10.68 13.42
CA ALA A 124 -17.17 9.35 12.79
C ALA A 124 -16.57 8.26 13.71
N HIS A 125 -16.38 8.53 15.00
CA HIS A 125 -15.74 7.65 15.99
C HIS A 125 -14.32 7.22 15.62
N LYS A 126 -13.56 8.08 14.95
CA LYS A 126 -12.16 7.86 14.52
C LYS A 126 -11.24 8.96 15.07
N PRO A 127 -11.06 9.05 16.40
CA PRO A 127 -10.36 10.15 17.05
C PRO A 127 -8.85 10.15 16.81
N ILE A 128 -8.30 9.04 16.36
CA ILE A 128 -6.86 8.87 16.07
C ILE A 128 -6.66 8.17 14.74
N ALA A 129 -5.52 8.44 14.11
CA ALA A 129 -5.02 7.73 12.95
C ALA A 129 -3.61 7.19 13.25
N ALA A 130 -3.41 5.91 13.10
CA ALA A 130 -2.10 5.28 13.23
C ALA A 130 -1.29 5.50 11.95
N GLY A 131 0.00 5.78 12.11
CA GLY A 131 0.94 5.72 11.00
C GLY A 131 1.06 4.28 10.50
N ASN A 132 1.06 4.09 9.20
CA ASN A 132 1.22 2.80 8.55
C ASN A 132 1.93 2.95 7.22
N LEU A 133 2.67 1.92 6.85
CA LEU A 133 3.27 1.77 5.52
C LEU A 133 3.19 0.29 5.16
N PHE A 134 2.67 -0.02 3.99
CA PHE A 134 2.47 -1.40 3.56
C PHE A 134 2.56 -1.52 2.04
N ILE A 135 2.90 -2.70 1.56
CA ILE A 135 2.82 -3.01 0.13
C ILE A 135 1.35 -3.23 -0.21
N GLY A 136 0.82 -2.43 -1.13
CA GLY A 136 -0.57 -2.51 -1.51
C GLY A 136 -1.16 -1.21 -2.01
N GLN A 137 -2.45 -1.01 -1.75
CA GLN A 137 -3.18 0.19 -2.10
C GLN A 137 -4.07 0.64 -0.94
N PHE A 138 -4.27 1.94 -0.81
CA PHE A 138 -5.18 2.53 0.16
C PHE A 138 -6.28 3.32 -0.54
N ASP A 139 -7.53 2.92 -0.31
CA ASP A 139 -8.70 3.62 -0.84
C ASP A 139 -9.29 4.53 0.24
N ALA A 140 -9.03 5.83 0.11
CA ALA A 140 -9.49 6.81 1.08
C ALA A 140 -11.02 6.94 1.14
N THR A 141 -11.73 6.60 0.05
CA THR A 141 -13.20 6.69 0.01
C THR A 141 -13.86 5.69 0.95
N ASP A 142 -13.26 4.51 1.08
CA ASP A 142 -13.72 3.48 2.02
C ASP A 142 -13.29 3.76 3.47
N ALA A 143 -12.26 4.58 3.69
CA ALA A 143 -11.65 4.76 5.01
C ALA A 143 -12.58 5.34 6.08
N LEU A 144 -13.54 6.17 5.70
CA LEU A 144 -14.53 6.74 6.63
C LEU A 144 -15.56 5.70 7.08
N LEU A 145 -15.95 4.80 6.19
CA LEU A 145 -16.97 3.78 6.46
C LEU A 145 -16.36 2.55 7.09
N ASP A 146 -15.30 2.03 6.48
CA ASP A 146 -14.64 0.80 6.91
C ASP A 146 -13.13 0.87 6.60
N ALA A 147 -12.33 1.16 7.63
CA ALA A 147 -10.88 1.27 7.48
C ALA A 147 -10.21 -0.04 7.02
N MET A 148 -10.82 -1.19 7.30
CA MET A 148 -10.30 -2.48 6.84
C MET A 148 -10.47 -2.65 5.34
N LYS A 149 -11.59 -2.22 4.78
CA LYS A 149 -11.82 -2.24 3.33
C LYS A 149 -10.94 -1.24 2.57
N ALA A 150 -10.56 -0.15 3.22
CA ALA A 150 -9.66 0.85 2.64
C ALA A 150 -8.25 0.29 2.36
N THR A 151 -7.81 -0.71 3.11
CA THR A 151 -6.46 -1.26 3.05
C THR A 151 -6.46 -2.54 2.23
N LYS A 152 -5.82 -2.50 1.06
CA LYS A 152 -5.71 -3.64 0.12
C LYS A 152 -4.26 -4.10 0.09
N PHE A 153 -3.93 -5.07 0.94
CA PHE A 153 -2.57 -5.60 1.09
C PHE A 153 -2.10 -6.40 -0.12
N GLY A 154 -0.79 -6.41 -0.36
CA GLY A 154 -0.12 -7.26 -1.36
C GLY A 154 -0.30 -6.82 -2.81
N ARG A 155 -0.94 -5.68 -3.10
CA ARG A 155 -1.14 -5.15 -4.45
C ARG A 155 -0.43 -3.82 -4.63
N PRO A 156 0.14 -3.57 -5.81
CA PRO A 156 0.25 -4.37 -7.04
C PRO A 156 1.44 -5.34 -7.05
N PHE A 157 2.16 -5.50 -5.95
CA PHE A 157 3.40 -6.26 -5.86
C PHE A 157 3.19 -7.59 -5.14
N SER A 158 3.72 -8.67 -5.70
CA SER A 158 3.69 -10.00 -5.10
C SER A 158 5.05 -10.70 -5.20
N PHE A 159 5.36 -11.56 -4.23
CA PHE A 159 6.54 -12.42 -4.24
C PHE A 159 6.17 -13.82 -4.67
N SER A 160 7.05 -14.44 -5.46
CA SER A 160 6.97 -15.87 -5.77
C SER A 160 7.96 -16.71 -4.94
N ALA A 161 8.87 -16.05 -4.21
CA ALA A 161 9.83 -16.70 -3.33
C ALA A 161 9.24 -16.96 -1.94
N LYS A 162 9.73 -17.98 -1.26
CA LYS A 162 9.37 -18.30 0.11
C LYS A 162 10.39 -17.67 1.07
N PRO A 163 10.08 -16.56 1.73
CA PRO A 163 11.02 -15.90 2.63
C PRO A 163 11.27 -16.77 3.87
N VAL A 164 12.49 -16.73 4.35
CA VAL A 164 12.94 -17.52 5.52
C VAL A 164 13.40 -16.62 6.67
N LYS A 165 13.61 -15.33 6.41
CA LYS A 165 14.11 -14.36 7.40
C LYS A 165 13.60 -12.97 7.08
N LEU A 166 13.27 -12.21 8.12
CA LEU A 166 13.01 -10.78 8.09
C LEU A 166 14.01 -10.10 9.02
N GLU A 167 14.73 -9.10 8.51
CA GLU A 167 15.65 -8.27 9.28
C GLU A 167 15.34 -6.81 9.03
N GLY A 168 15.69 -5.94 10.01
CA GLY A 168 15.54 -4.51 9.86
C GLY A 168 15.97 -3.78 11.13
N TRP A 169 16.01 -2.46 11.03
CA TRP A 169 16.31 -1.58 12.16
C TRP A 169 15.09 -0.76 12.51
N TYR A 170 14.84 -0.60 13.80
CA TYR A 170 13.74 0.22 14.27
C TYR A 170 14.13 0.99 15.53
N LYS A 171 13.49 2.12 15.71
CA LYS A 171 13.45 2.86 16.99
C LYS A 171 11.99 2.89 17.43
N TYR A 172 11.73 2.71 18.71
CA TYR A 172 10.38 2.77 19.27
C TYR A 172 10.35 3.74 20.45
N GLN A 173 9.33 4.56 20.47
CA GLN A 173 9.01 5.45 21.57
C GLN A 173 7.54 5.26 21.94
N ALA A 174 7.30 4.82 23.17
CA ALA A 174 5.95 4.69 23.70
C ALA A 174 5.23 6.04 23.70
N GLY A 175 3.93 6.02 23.45
CA GLY A 175 3.07 7.19 23.64
C GLY A 175 2.97 7.56 25.11
N GLU A 176 2.97 8.87 25.41
CA GLU A 176 2.87 9.36 26.81
C GLU A 176 1.50 9.06 27.42
N LYS A 177 0.46 8.93 26.60
CA LYS A 177 -0.91 8.73 27.05
C LYS A 177 -1.49 7.49 26.39
N PHE A 178 -1.83 6.51 27.20
CA PHE A 178 -2.61 5.36 26.77
C PHE A 178 -4.08 5.61 27.05
N THR A 179 -4.95 5.43 26.07
CA THR A 179 -6.39 5.70 26.19
C THR A 179 -7.23 4.51 25.72
N ASP A 180 -8.44 4.43 26.24
CA ASP A 180 -9.46 3.52 25.71
C ASP A 180 -10.07 4.06 24.38
N LYS A 181 -11.00 3.32 23.80
CA LYS A 181 -11.71 3.70 22.57
C LYS A 181 -12.51 5.00 22.66
N ASN A 182 -12.80 5.49 23.88
CA ASN A 182 -13.51 6.73 24.15
C ASN A 182 -12.54 7.86 24.53
N MET A 183 -11.25 7.69 24.31
CA MET A 183 -10.18 8.64 24.63
C MET A 183 -10.03 8.91 26.15
N LYS A 184 -10.52 8.02 27.01
CA LYS A 184 -10.29 8.11 28.46
C LYS A 184 -8.90 7.57 28.78
N PRO A 185 -8.08 8.31 29.54
CA PRO A 185 -6.77 7.82 29.97
C PRO A 185 -6.89 6.51 30.74
N LEU A 186 -5.98 5.59 30.45
CA LEU A 186 -5.81 4.33 31.17
C LEU A 186 -4.43 4.35 31.85
N ASP A 187 -4.36 3.82 33.07
CA ASP A 187 -3.09 3.61 33.78
C ASP A 187 -2.38 2.37 33.21
N ARG A 188 -1.84 2.55 32.00
CA ARG A 188 -1.08 1.54 31.25
C ARG A 188 0.03 2.19 30.48
N HIS A 189 1.12 1.45 30.31
CA HIS A 189 2.19 1.82 29.37
C HIS A 189 1.91 1.22 28.01
N ASP A 190 2.19 2.01 26.97
CA ASP A 190 2.19 1.54 25.60
C ASP A 190 3.44 0.68 25.35
N TYR A 191 3.32 -0.33 24.52
CA TYR A 191 4.44 -1.18 24.09
C TYR A 191 4.29 -1.55 22.60
N GLY A 192 5.42 -1.64 21.91
CA GLY A 192 5.45 -2.07 20.50
C GLY A 192 5.49 -3.59 20.38
N THR A 193 4.78 -4.10 19.39
CA THR A 193 4.90 -5.49 18.96
C THR A 193 5.35 -5.53 17.50
N ILE A 194 6.39 -6.32 17.24
CA ILE A 194 6.91 -6.54 15.87
C ILE A 194 6.73 -8.01 15.54
N TYR A 195 6.08 -8.29 14.43
CA TYR A 195 5.90 -9.64 13.93
C TYR A 195 5.85 -9.65 12.40
N ALA A 196 6.13 -10.80 11.82
CA ALA A 196 5.95 -11.05 10.39
C ALA A 196 4.90 -12.12 10.19
N VAL A 197 4.05 -11.92 9.21
CA VAL A 197 3.02 -12.88 8.81
C VAL A 197 3.22 -13.20 7.34
N LEU A 198 3.26 -14.48 7.02
CA LEU A 198 3.25 -14.99 5.67
C LEU A 198 1.89 -15.64 5.42
N TYR A 199 1.26 -15.25 4.34
CA TYR A 199 -0.04 -15.79 3.96
C TYR A 199 -0.11 -15.98 2.44
N GLU A 200 -0.97 -16.87 2.01
CA GLU A 200 -1.32 -16.98 0.60
C GLU A 200 -2.35 -15.91 0.27
N ASN A 201 -2.07 -15.08 -0.73
CA ASN A 201 -2.98 -14.01 -1.14
C ASN A 201 -3.99 -14.45 -2.20
N ILE A 202 -3.94 -15.70 -2.61
CA ILE A 202 -4.83 -16.31 -3.59
C ILE A 202 -5.32 -17.66 -3.03
N ASP A 203 -6.62 -17.88 -3.03
CA ASP A 203 -7.22 -19.16 -2.65
C ASP A 203 -7.02 -20.24 -3.75
N GLU A 204 -7.41 -21.48 -3.46
CA GLU A 204 -7.33 -22.61 -4.40
C GLU A 204 -8.11 -22.37 -5.70
N LYS A 205 -9.04 -21.41 -5.72
CA LYS A 205 -9.84 -21.04 -6.89
C LYS A 205 -9.26 -19.84 -7.63
N GLY A 206 -8.14 -19.28 -7.17
CA GLY A 206 -7.49 -18.11 -7.76
C GLY A 206 -8.10 -16.77 -7.33
N ASN A 207 -8.96 -16.72 -6.32
CA ASN A 207 -9.52 -15.48 -5.81
C ASN A 207 -8.57 -14.85 -4.80
N ALA A 208 -8.51 -13.52 -4.75
CA ALA A 208 -7.78 -12.81 -3.72
C ALA A 208 -8.39 -13.06 -2.34
N VAL A 209 -7.56 -13.42 -1.36
CA VAL A 209 -7.96 -13.75 0.02
C VAL A 209 -7.99 -12.50 0.92
N LEU A 210 -7.33 -11.41 0.49
CA LEU A 210 -7.25 -10.12 1.21
C LEU A 210 -7.60 -8.95 0.31
#